data_51d0f2e1234fef80cf5d4131206dbbdc
#
_entry.id   51d0f2e1234fef80cf5d4131206dbbdc
#
_cell.length_a   1.000
_cell.length_b   1.000
_cell.length_c   1.000
_cell.angle_alpha   90.00
_cell.angle_beta   90.00
_cell.angle_gamma   90.00
#
_symmetry.space_group_name_H-M   'P 1'
#
loop_
_entity.id
_entity.type
_entity.pdbx_description
1 polymer ?
#
loop_
_entity_poly.entity_id
_entity_poly.type
_entity_poly.pdbx_seq_one_letter_code
_entity_poly.pdbx_strand_id
1 'polypeptide(L)'
;LEAGGEDKSLTLKMPAAVLSNLKSTKHNWAFKGEPEPELNGRQLQHDRGKTLGGSSSINGMVYIRGNSLDYEGWRQMGCDGWGYADVLPYFKKMECYSGGGDDFRGESGPLKVHRSIPKDPLSLAFINAGKEAGYKETDDISGFCQEGFGIFDRTVFNGERWSASKGYLDPIRNRKNLTILTNALVCNLNFEDNTAEGICFKNKNNEIVNVKAKKEVILSAGAVGSPHILMLSGIGPKEHLDSIGVNTLADLQGVGQNLQDHPDFIMKYTCLKTVSLLTRKKRLS
;
A
#
# COMPACT_ATOMS: atom_id res chain seq x y z
N LEU A 1 -3.24 13.52 -9.72
CA LEU A 1 -1.92 13.43 -10.35
C LEU A 1 -1.22 12.15 -9.92
N GLU A 2 -0.50 11.51 -10.84
CA GLU A 2 0.32 10.32 -10.61
C GLU A 2 1.66 10.49 -11.31
N ALA A 3 2.76 10.28 -10.58
CA ALA A 3 4.11 10.39 -11.12
C ALA A 3 4.44 9.32 -12.17
N GLY A 4 3.87 8.12 -11.99
CA GLY A 4 4.00 7.03 -12.94
C GLY A 4 3.01 7.09 -14.08
N GLY A 5 2.99 6.04 -14.90
CA GLY A 5 2.09 5.89 -16.02
C GLY A 5 0.77 5.20 -15.68
N GLU A 6 0.03 4.89 -16.74
CA GLU A 6 -1.19 4.07 -16.69
C GLU A 6 -0.89 2.64 -16.22
N ASP A 7 -1.87 2.02 -15.56
CA ASP A 7 -1.81 0.65 -15.04
C ASP A 7 -2.29 -0.44 -16.03
N LYS A 8 -2.20 -0.14 -17.34
CA LYS A 8 -2.71 -1.03 -18.40
C LYS A 8 -1.83 -2.23 -18.74
N SER A 9 -0.61 -2.30 -18.16
CA SER A 9 0.32 -3.41 -18.42
C SER A 9 -0.28 -4.75 -18.00
N LEU A 10 -0.08 -5.79 -18.83
CA LEU A 10 -0.50 -7.16 -18.51
C LEU A 10 0.16 -7.64 -17.20
N THR A 11 1.43 -7.29 -16.96
CA THR A 11 2.14 -7.69 -15.75
C THR A 11 1.53 -7.08 -14.48
N LEU A 12 0.97 -5.87 -14.55
CA LEU A 12 0.26 -5.25 -13.44
C LEU A 12 -1.08 -5.94 -13.15
N LYS A 13 -1.77 -6.44 -14.16
CA LYS A 13 -3.03 -7.17 -14.01
C LYS A 13 -2.83 -8.60 -13.50
N MET A 14 -1.74 -9.23 -13.89
CA MET A 14 -1.45 -10.64 -13.63
C MET A 14 -0.96 -10.86 -12.20
N PRO A 15 -1.69 -11.60 -11.33
CA PRO A 15 -1.24 -11.89 -9.97
C PRO A 15 0.13 -12.57 -9.87
N ALA A 16 0.45 -13.45 -10.81
CA ALA A 16 1.73 -14.18 -10.81
C ALA A 16 2.95 -13.31 -11.16
N ALA A 17 2.75 -12.06 -11.62
CA ALA A 17 3.82 -11.17 -12.07
C ALA A 17 4.37 -10.25 -10.96
N VAL A 18 4.07 -10.49 -9.69
CA VAL A 18 4.52 -9.65 -8.55
C VAL A 18 6.03 -9.38 -8.62
N LEU A 19 6.84 -10.45 -8.70
CA LEU A 19 8.31 -10.31 -8.72
C LEU A 19 8.82 -9.54 -9.95
N SER A 20 8.13 -9.65 -11.09
CA SER A 20 8.46 -8.87 -12.28
C SER A 20 8.16 -7.39 -12.08
N ASN A 21 7.04 -7.07 -11.42
CA ASN A 21 6.66 -5.69 -11.13
C ASN A 21 7.60 -5.03 -10.11
N LEU A 22 8.01 -5.76 -9.07
CA LEU A 22 8.97 -5.25 -8.07
C LEU A 22 10.36 -4.97 -8.69
N LYS A 23 10.75 -5.70 -9.74
CA LYS A 23 12.00 -5.45 -10.48
C LYS A 23 11.88 -4.36 -11.56
N SER A 24 10.67 -3.85 -11.80
CA SER A 24 10.42 -2.90 -12.88
C SER A 24 10.81 -1.48 -12.46
N THR A 25 11.75 -0.88 -13.15
CA THR A 25 12.09 0.55 -12.98
C THR A 25 10.99 1.49 -13.48
N LYS A 26 10.07 0.98 -14.30
CA LYS A 26 8.94 1.75 -14.84
C LYS A 26 7.80 1.87 -13.83
N HIS A 27 7.52 0.82 -13.06
CA HIS A 27 6.35 0.73 -12.19
C HIS A 27 6.69 0.75 -10.70
N ASN A 28 7.96 0.84 -10.35
CA ASN A 28 8.46 0.82 -8.99
C ASN A 28 9.44 1.98 -8.77
N TRP A 29 9.28 2.71 -7.68
CA TRP A 29 10.24 3.71 -7.23
C TRP A 29 11.56 3.07 -6.78
N ALA A 30 11.47 1.90 -6.16
CA ALA A 30 12.60 1.13 -5.63
C ALA A 30 13.54 2.00 -4.77
N PHE A 31 12.98 2.75 -3.83
CA PHE A 31 13.76 3.59 -2.94
C PHE A 31 14.80 2.77 -2.19
N LYS A 32 15.99 3.31 -2.04
CA LYS A 32 17.06 2.70 -1.25
C LYS A 32 17.18 3.47 0.06
N GLY A 33 17.13 2.72 1.17
CA GLY A 33 17.45 3.27 2.49
C GLY A 33 18.94 3.52 2.65
N GLU A 34 19.30 4.30 3.64
CA GLU A 34 20.69 4.40 4.09
C GLU A 34 21.17 3.06 4.67
N PRO A 35 22.48 2.84 4.78
CA PRO A 35 23.02 1.65 5.43
C PRO A 35 22.54 1.57 6.90
N GLU A 36 21.91 0.45 7.26
CA GLU A 36 21.39 0.22 8.60
C GLU A 36 22.45 -0.42 9.50
N PRO A 37 22.98 0.26 10.51
CA PRO A 37 24.03 -0.28 11.38
C PRO A 37 23.62 -1.59 12.05
N GLU A 38 22.39 -1.68 12.55
CA GLU A 38 21.84 -2.86 13.23
C GLU A 38 21.59 -4.05 12.27
N LEU A 39 21.68 -3.83 10.98
CA LEU A 39 21.57 -4.86 9.94
C LEU A 39 22.91 -5.11 9.24
N ASN A 40 24.02 -4.93 9.94
CA ASN A 40 25.38 -5.09 9.38
C ASN A 40 25.63 -4.18 8.15
N GLY A 41 25.14 -2.97 8.18
CA GLY A 41 25.30 -1.99 7.10
C GLY A 41 24.50 -2.31 5.83
N ARG A 42 23.50 -3.19 5.87
CA ARG A 42 22.64 -3.44 4.71
C ARG A 42 21.82 -2.20 4.35
N GLN A 43 21.73 -1.93 3.08
CA GLN A 43 20.75 -1.00 2.52
C GLN A 43 19.50 -1.78 2.14
N LEU A 44 18.37 -1.40 2.73
CA LEU A 44 17.07 -1.99 2.38
C LEU A 44 16.47 -1.28 1.17
N GLN A 45 15.86 -2.05 0.27
CA GLN A 45 15.07 -1.51 -0.81
C GLN A 45 13.61 -1.45 -0.38
N HIS A 46 13.01 -0.27 -0.53
CA HIS A 46 11.61 -0.02 -0.25
C HIS A 46 10.83 0.09 -1.56
N ASP A 47 10.13 -0.96 -1.90
CA ASP A 47 9.31 -1.02 -3.11
C ASP A 47 8.03 -0.20 -2.93
N ARG A 48 7.81 0.78 -3.80
CA ARG A 48 6.58 1.60 -3.84
C ARG A 48 6.14 1.77 -5.28
N GLY A 49 4.84 1.60 -5.53
CA GLY A 49 4.30 1.67 -6.89
C GLY A 49 4.42 3.06 -7.49
N LYS A 50 4.84 3.10 -8.76
CA LYS A 50 4.95 4.29 -9.60
C LYS A 50 4.05 4.12 -10.83
N THR A 51 2.76 4.14 -10.60
CA THR A 51 1.70 3.95 -11.60
C THR A 51 0.34 4.24 -10.97
N LEU A 52 -0.71 4.41 -11.76
CA LEU A 52 -2.06 4.50 -11.21
C LEU A 52 -2.36 3.33 -10.29
N GLY A 53 -2.99 3.62 -9.14
CA GLY A 53 -3.21 2.66 -8.07
C GLY A 53 -2.03 2.49 -7.11
N GLY A 54 -0.87 3.12 -7.37
CA GLY A 54 0.29 3.10 -6.49
C GLY A 54 0.75 1.69 -6.15
N SER A 55 1.11 1.46 -4.89
CA SER A 55 1.62 0.16 -4.42
C SER A 55 0.59 -0.97 -4.52
N SER A 56 -0.72 -0.68 -4.56
CA SER A 56 -1.74 -1.72 -4.79
C SER A 56 -1.63 -2.37 -6.18
N SER A 57 -1.00 -1.68 -7.14
CA SER A 57 -0.76 -2.19 -8.49
C SER A 57 0.47 -3.10 -8.60
N ILE A 58 1.35 -3.14 -7.59
CA ILE A 58 2.58 -3.96 -7.60
C ILE A 58 2.73 -4.92 -6.41
N ASN A 59 1.95 -4.76 -5.34
CA ASN A 59 2.05 -5.53 -4.09
C ASN A 59 1.74 -7.04 -4.27
N GLY A 60 1.90 -7.82 -3.19
CA GLY A 60 1.58 -9.25 -3.14
C GLY A 60 0.09 -9.57 -3.03
N MET A 61 -0.79 -8.56 -3.08
CA MET A 61 -2.26 -8.70 -3.01
C MET A 61 -2.81 -9.32 -1.72
N VAL A 62 -2.00 -9.52 -0.71
CA VAL A 62 -2.48 -9.96 0.60
C VAL A 62 -3.34 -8.85 1.19
N TYR A 63 -4.54 -9.20 1.64
CA TYR A 63 -5.43 -8.29 2.33
C TYR A 63 -5.51 -8.67 3.81
N ILE A 64 -5.05 -7.77 4.65
CA ILE A 64 -5.11 -7.86 6.10
C ILE A 64 -5.26 -6.45 6.66
N ARG A 65 -6.07 -6.30 7.71
CA ARG A 65 -6.23 -5.04 8.43
C ARG A 65 -5.26 -4.99 9.60
N GLY A 66 -4.92 -3.77 10.02
CA GLY A 66 -4.20 -3.56 11.28
C GLY A 66 -4.98 -4.12 12.47
N ASN A 67 -4.28 -4.46 13.54
CA ASN A 67 -4.90 -4.91 14.77
C ASN A 67 -5.70 -3.76 15.42
N SER A 68 -6.77 -4.08 16.11
CA SER A 68 -7.60 -3.06 16.79
C SER A 68 -6.79 -2.22 17.78
N LEU A 69 -5.78 -2.82 18.44
CA LEU A 69 -4.90 -2.13 19.38
C LEU A 69 -3.97 -1.11 18.71
N ASP A 70 -3.63 -1.27 17.44
CA ASP A 70 -2.83 -0.26 16.70
C ASP A 70 -3.61 1.04 16.60
N TYR A 71 -4.89 0.98 16.26
CA TYR A 71 -5.76 2.15 16.14
C TYR A 71 -6.08 2.76 17.50
N GLU A 72 -6.30 1.93 18.53
CA GLU A 72 -6.47 2.42 19.89
C GLU A 72 -5.19 3.12 20.41
N GLY A 73 -4.01 2.61 20.03
CA GLY A 73 -2.74 3.27 20.31
C GLY A 73 -2.65 4.65 19.65
N TRP A 74 -3.09 4.80 18.41
CA TRP A 74 -3.14 6.12 17.75
C TRP A 74 -4.08 7.08 18.48
N ARG A 75 -5.27 6.63 18.85
CA ARG A 75 -6.23 7.43 19.61
C ARG A 75 -5.62 7.89 20.95
N GLN A 76 -4.94 7.00 21.67
CA GLN A 76 -4.28 7.32 22.94
C GLN A 76 -3.12 8.33 22.77
N MET A 77 -2.48 8.36 21.61
CA MET A 77 -1.45 9.36 21.28
C MET A 77 -2.03 10.71 20.82
N GLY A 78 -3.35 10.90 20.90
CA GLY A 78 -4.04 12.15 20.58
C GLY A 78 -4.63 12.24 19.16
N CYS A 79 -4.66 11.13 18.41
CA CYS A 79 -5.32 11.07 17.09
C CYS A 79 -6.82 10.76 17.30
N ASP A 80 -7.59 11.73 17.76
CA ASP A 80 -9.03 11.56 17.95
C ASP A 80 -9.74 11.20 16.65
N GLY A 81 -10.71 10.27 16.71
CA GLY A 81 -11.39 9.75 15.53
C GLY A 81 -10.65 8.66 14.76
N TRP A 82 -9.50 8.17 15.30
CA TRP A 82 -8.71 7.08 14.72
C TRP A 82 -8.73 5.79 15.54
N GLY A 83 -9.56 5.70 16.58
CA GLY A 83 -9.79 4.44 17.30
C GLY A 83 -10.41 3.38 16.42
N TYR A 84 -10.33 2.11 16.82
CA TYR A 84 -10.82 1.01 15.98
C TYR A 84 -12.31 1.13 15.63
N ALA A 85 -13.14 1.55 16.58
CA ALA A 85 -14.56 1.79 16.34
C ALA A 85 -14.82 2.89 15.29
N ASP A 86 -13.94 3.90 15.25
CA ASP A 86 -14.06 5.01 14.29
C ASP A 86 -13.67 4.58 12.86
N VAL A 87 -12.63 3.74 12.72
CA VAL A 87 -12.09 3.34 11.41
C VAL A 87 -12.79 2.12 10.81
N LEU A 88 -13.38 1.24 11.63
CA LEU A 88 -14.06 0.02 11.17
C LEU A 88 -15.16 0.28 10.13
N PRO A 89 -16.03 1.29 10.28
CA PRO A 89 -17.03 1.62 9.26
C PRO A 89 -16.42 1.93 7.89
N TYR A 90 -15.25 2.55 7.86
CA TYR A 90 -14.53 2.86 6.61
C TYR A 90 -13.91 1.60 5.98
N PHE A 91 -13.38 0.68 6.79
CA PHE A 91 -12.93 -0.62 6.29
C PHE A 91 -14.07 -1.39 5.65
N LYS A 92 -15.24 -1.43 6.31
CA LYS A 92 -16.45 -2.06 5.76
C LYS A 92 -16.93 -1.37 4.48
N LYS A 93 -16.94 -0.04 4.46
CA LYS A 93 -17.36 0.76 3.30
C LYS A 93 -16.50 0.54 2.06
N MET A 94 -15.20 0.34 2.23
CA MET A 94 -14.30 0.14 1.09
C MET A 94 -14.29 -1.30 0.56
N GLU A 95 -14.70 -2.28 1.36
CA GLU A 95 -14.54 -3.70 1.08
C GLU A 95 -15.78 -4.32 0.42
N CYS A 96 -15.54 -5.23 -0.53
CA CYS A 96 -16.51 -6.20 -1.02
C CYS A 96 -15.91 -7.60 -0.84
N TYR A 97 -16.19 -8.18 0.32
CA TYR A 97 -15.66 -9.48 0.70
C TYR A 97 -16.48 -10.62 0.09
N SER A 98 -15.82 -11.63 -0.46
CA SER A 98 -16.48 -12.75 -1.12
C SER A 98 -17.21 -13.71 -0.15
N GLY A 99 -16.92 -13.64 1.14
CA GLY A 99 -17.61 -14.40 2.19
C GLY A 99 -18.89 -13.75 2.70
N GLY A 100 -19.23 -12.57 2.21
CA GLY A 100 -20.39 -11.78 2.68
C GLY A 100 -20.01 -10.77 3.76
N GLY A 101 -20.94 -9.87 4.08
CA GLY A 101 -20.80 -8.87 5.13
C GLY A 101 -21.15 -9.42 6.50
N ASP A 102 -20.47 -8.90 7.54
CA ASP A 102 -20.77 -9.16 8.95
C ASP A 102 -20.43 -7.93 9.81
N ASP A 103 -20.25 -8.11 11.12
CA ASP A 103 -19.90 -7.00 12.01
C ASP A 103 -18.53 -6.36 11.67
N PHE A 104 -17.61 -7.13 11.07
CA PHE A 104 -16.25 -6.70 10.74
C PHE A 104 -16.03 -6.51 9.24
N ARG A 105 -16.74 -7.24 8.38
CA ARG A 105 -16.51 -7.29 6.94
C ARG A 105 -17.55 -6.50 6.15
N GLY A 106 -17.10 -5.90 5.04
CA GLY A 106 -17.98 -5.23 4.08
C GLY A 106 -18.27 -6.08 2.86
N GLU A 107 -19.45 -5.88 2.21
CA GLU A 107 -19.90 -6.69 1.06
C GLU A 107 -20.15 -5.88 -0.21
N SER A 108 -20.19 -4.55 -0.12
CA SER A 108 -20.63 -3.67 -1.22
C SER A 108 -19.61 -2.64 -1.68
N GLY A 109 -18.42 -2.61 -1.05
CA GLY A 109 -17.38 -1.64 -1.39
C GLY A 109 -16.71 -1.90 -2.75
N PRO A 110 -15.96 -0.92 -3.23
CA PRO A 110 -15.28 -1.02 -4.55
C PRO A 110 -14.09 -1.96 -4.55
N LEU A 111 -13.48 -2.25 -3.39
CA LEU A 111 -12.32 -3.13 -3.29
C LEU A 111 -12.77 -4.58 -3.15
N LYS A 112 -12.60 -5.37 -4.22
CA LYS A 112 -12.92 -6.79 -4.19
C LYS A 112 -11.88 -7.56 -3.39
N VAL A 113 -12.33 -8.24 -2.35
CA VAL A 113 -11.53 -9.09 -1.48
C VAL A 113 -12.04 -10.51 -1.54
N HIS A 114 -11.18 -11.43 -1.95
CA HIS A 114 -11.55 -12.81 -2.15
C HIS A 114 -10.79 -13.72 -1.18
N ARG A 115 -11.52 -14.62 -0.52
CA ARG A 115 -10.91 -15.68 0.28
C ARG A 115 -10.28 -16.72 -0.61
N SER A 116 -8.99 -16.93 -0.44
CA SER A 116 -8.27 -17.99 -1.13
C SER A 116 -8.62 -19.35 -0.51
N ILE A 117 -9.04 -20.30 -1.33
CA ILE A 117 -9.18 -21.68 -0.90
C ILE A 117 -7.85 -22.38 -1.18
N PRO A 118 -7.12 -22.86 -0.17
CA PRO A 118 -5.85 -23.53 -0.41
C PRO A 118 -6.11 -24.86 -1.13
N LYS A 119 -5.55 -24.98 -2.32
CA LYS A 119 -5.56 -26.23 -3.11
C LYS A 119 -4.25 -27.00 -2.98
N ASP A 120 -3.29 -26.40 -2.29
CA ASP A 120 -1.96 -26.97 -2.13
C ASP A 120 -1.89 -27.75 -0.81
N PRO A 121 -1.47 -29.04 -0.84
CA PRO A 121 -1.37 -29.85 0.35
C PRO A 121 -0.42 -29.27 1.43
N LEU A 122 0.61 -28.52 1.02
CA LEU A 122 1.56 -27.92 1.98
C LEU A 122 0.92 -26.78 2.76
N SER A 123 0.03 -26.00 2.15
CA SER A 123 -0.69 -24.93 2.85
C SER A 123 -1.59 -25.50 3.95
N LEU A 124 -2.30 -26.60 3.65
CA LEU A 124 -3.13 -27.28 4.65
C LEU A 124 -2.27 -27.95 5.74
N ALA A 125 -1.16 -28.59 5.35
CA ALA A 125 -0.23 -29.20 6.30
C ALA A 125 0.38 -28.14 7.24
N PHE A 126 0.68 -26.93 6.75
CA PHE A 126 1.19 -25.85 7.58
C PHE A 126 0.17 -25.39 8.64
N ILE A 127 -1.10 -25.20 8.25
CA ILE A 127 -2.16 -24.85 9.19
C ILE A 127 -2.34 -25.95 10.24
N ASN A 128 -2.38 -27.22 9.80
CA ASN A 128 -2.51 -28.34 10.71
C ASN A 128 -1.33 -28.47 11.67
N ALA A 129 -0.10 -28.25 11.19
CA ALA A 129 1.09 -28.25 12.05
C ALA A 129 1.03 -27.16 13.12
N GLY A 130 0.48 -25.98 12.79
CA GLY A 130 0.22 -24.94 13.78
C GLY A 130 -0.75 -25.39 14.87
N LYS A 131 -1.82 -26.07 14.49
CA LYS A 131 -2.81 -26.64 15.44
C LYS A 131 -2.16 -27.75 16.32
N GLU A 132 -1.40 -28.63 15.71
CA GLU A 132 -0.68 -29.70 16.46
C GLU A 132 0.35 -29.12 17.46
N ALA A 133 0.92 -27.94 17.13
CA ALA A 133 1.82 -27.20 18.02
C ALA A 133 1.08 -26.40 19.11
N GLY A 134 -0.26 -26.46 19.18
CA GLY A 134 -1.08 -25.82 20.21
C GLY A 134 -1.51 -24.38 19.87
N TYR A 135 -1.26 -23.90 18.64
CA TYR A 135 -1.74 -22.59 18.21
C TYR A 135 -3.20 -22.64 17.77
N LYS A 136 -3.90 -21.51 17.89
CA LYS A 136 -5.28 -21.38 17.44
C LYS A 136 -5.35 -21.34 15.90
N GLU A 137 -6.41 -21.89 15.36
CA GLU A 137 -6.83 -21.62 13.99
C GLU A 137 -7.77 -20.40 13.98
N THR A 138 -7.63 -19.55 12.99
CA THR A 138 -8.58 -18.46 12.73
C THR A 138 -9.18 -18.60 11.34
N ASP A 139 -10.51 -18.46 11.30
CA ASP A 139 -11.24 -18.48 10.03
C ASP A 139 -11.17 -17.15 9.31
N ASP A 140 -10.91 -16.06 10.04
CA ASP A 140 -10.84 -14.71 9.48
C ASP A 140 -9.80 -13.83 10.18
N ILE A 141 -8.67 -13.64 9.52
CA ILE A 141 -7.57 -12.77 9.99
C ILE A 141 -7.89 -11.26 9.95
N SER A 142 -9.01 -10.87 9.40
CA SER A 142 -9.52 -9.48 9.39
C SER A 142 -10.83 -9.32 10.14
N GLY A 143 -11.30 -10.40 10.79
CA GLY A 143 -12.51 -10.45 11.61
C GLY A 143 -12.25 -10.23 13.11
N PHE A 144 -13.08 -10.84 13.93
CA PHE A 144 -13.03 -10.71 15.38
C PHE A 144 -11.73 -11.24 16.00
N CYS A 145 -11.23 -12.38 15.53
CA CYS A 145 -10.02 -13.01 16.05
C CYS A 145 -8.92 -13.04 14.98
N GLN A 146 -8.02 -12.08 15.02
CA GLN A 146 -6.92 -11.96 14.05
C GLN A 146 -5.77 -12.91 14.36
N GLU A 147 -5.58 -13.28 15.65
CA GLU A 147 -4.48 -14.15 16.08
C GLU A 147 -4.76 -15.60 15.77
N GLY A 148 -3.84 -16.26 15.07
CA GLY A 148 -3.93 -17.69 14.77
C GLY A 148 -3.37 -18.05 13.40
N PHE A 149 -3.45 -19.35 13.09
CA PHE A 149 -3.13 -19.90 11.78
C PHE A 149 -4.37 -19.81 10.89
N GLY A 150 -4.28 -19.12 9.77
CA GLY A 150 -5.40 -18.91 8.88
C GLY A 150 -4.97 -18.66 7.44
N ILE A 151 -5.94 -18.48 6.59
CA ILE A 151 -5.74 -18.25 5.15
C ILE A 151 -5.86 -16.75 4.86
N PHE A 152 -4.86 -16.20 4.17
CA PHE A 152 -4.91 -14.82 3.72
C PHE A 152 -5.99 -14.59 2.67
N ASP A 153 -6.79 -13.55 2.86
CA ASP A 153 -7.61 -12.97 1.83
C ASP A 153 -6.75 -12.20 0.82
N ARG A 154 -7.29 -12.02 -0.39
CA ARG A 154 -6.53 -11.40 -1.49
C ARG A 154 -7.37 -10.39 -2.26
N THR A 155 -6.74 -9.29 -2.65
CA THR A 155 -7.29 -8.33 -3.61
C THR A 155 -7.10 -8.86 -5.04
N VAL A 156 -7.78 -9.98 -5.33
CA VAL A 156 -7.83 -10.64 -6.65
C VAL A 156 -9.27 -10.96 -6.97
N PHE A 157 -9.70 -10.64 -8.18
CA PHE A 157 -11.05 -10.94 -8.64
C PHE A 157 -11.01 -11.39 -10.10
N ASN A 158 -11.73 -12.45 -10.45
CA ASN A 158 -11.73 -13.05 -11.80
C ASN A 158 -10.33 -13.33 -12.36
N GLY A 159 -9.41 -13.78 -11.51
CA GLY A 159 -8.04 -14.09 -11.92
C GLY A 159 -7.12 -12.87 -12.13
N GLU A 160 -7.61 -11.65 -11.93
CA GLU A 160 -6.84 -10.41 -12.04
C GLU A 160 -6.61 -9.75 -10.68
N ARG A 161 -5.50 -9.02 -10.57
CA ARG A 161 -5.24 -8.08 -9.46
C ARG A 161 -6.34 -7.04 -9.38
N TRP A 162 -6.85 -6.79 -8.19
CA TRP A 162 -7.82 -5.74 -7.94
C TRP A 162 -7.16 -4.58 -7.19
N SER A 163 -6.50 -3.70 -7.96
CA SER A 163 -5.82 -2.52 -7.43
C SER A 163 -6.81 -1.42 -7.03
N ALA A 164 -6.32 -0.40 -6.29
CA ALA A 164 -7.10 0.79 -6.00
C ALA A 164 -7.53 1.52 -7.29
N SER A 165 -6.69 1.57 -8.32
CA SER A 165 -7.08 2.11 -9.62
C SER A 165 -8.28 1.35 -10.20
N LYS A 166 -8.23 0.02 -10.20
CA LYS A 166 -9.31 -0.82 -10.73
C LYS A 166 -10.60 -0.69 -9.92
N GLY A 167 -10.50 -0.62 -8.60
CA GLY A 167 -11.67 -0.50 -7.72
C GLY A 167 -12.30 0.88 -7.71
N TYR A 168 -11.49 1.92 -7.68
CA TYR A 168 -11.96 3.29 -7.46
C TYR A 168 -11.93 4.18 -8.70
N LEU A 169 -10.91 4.07 -9.57
CA LEU A 169 -10.80 4.96 -10.74
C LEU A 169 -11.56 4.41 -11.95
N ASP A 170 -11.44 3.13 -12.27
CA ASP A 170 -12.06 2.55 -13.47
C ASP A 170 -13.57 2.82 -13.57
N PRO A 171 -14.36 2.68 -12.48
CA PRO A 171 -15.80 2.94 -12.53
C PRO A 171 -16.16 4.39 -12.82
N ILE A 172 -15.26 5.32 -12.56
CA ILE A 172 -15.53 6.76 -12.62
C ILE A 172 -14.67 7.53 -13.63
N ARG A 173 -13.81 6.85 -14.41
CA ARG A 173 -12.87 7.49 -15.36
C ARG A 173 -13.54 8.45 -16.33
N ASN A 174 -14.78 8.20 -16.69
CA ASN A 174 -15.53 9.01 -17.67
C ASN A 174 -16.31 10.17 -17.04
N ARG A 175 -16.16 10.43 -15.74
CA ARG A 175 -16.82 11.58 -15.11
C ARG A 175 -16.25 12.89 -15.67
N LYS A 176 -17.13 13.80 -16.09
CA LYS A 176 -16.72 15.09 -16.67
C LYS A 176 -15.96 15.99 -15.68
N ASN A 177 -16.16 15.80 -14.38
CA ASN A 177 -15.51 16.55 -13.31
C ASN A 177 -14.25 15.85 -12.77
N LEU A 178 -13.77 14.78 -13.40
CA LEU A 178 -12.55 14.07 -13.01
C LEU A 178 -11.49 14.21 -14.11
N THR A 179 -10.33 14.76 -13.75
CA THR A 179 -9.14 14.78 -14.60
C THR A 179 -8.03 13.96 -13.97
N ILE A 180 -7.52 12.95 -14.68
CA ILE A 180 -6.42 12.09 -14.25
C ILE A 180 -5.20 12.44 -15.10
N LEU A 181 -4.14 12.92 -14.46
CA LEU A 181 -2.86 13.19 -15.12
C LEU A 181 -1.81 12.17 -14.64
N THR A 182 -1.28 11.39 -15.58
CA THR A 182 -0.15 10.47 -15.36
C THR A 182 1.15 11.08 -15.87
N ASN A 183 2.30 10.55 -15.41
CA ASN A 183 3.61 11.13 -15.67
C ASN A 183 3.69 12.60 -15.22
N ALA A 184 3.06 12.88 -14.09
CA ALA A 184 2.97 14.18 -13.46
C ALA A 184 3.61 14.09 -12.06
N LEU A 185 4.91 14.36 -11.99
CA LEU A 185 5.69 14.30 -10.75
C LEU A 185 5.48 15.60 -9.96
N VAL A 186 4.76 15.54 -8.85
CA VAL A 186 4.60 16.68 -7.95
C VAL A 186 5.95 17.02 -7.32
N CYS A 187 6.37 18.27 -7.45
CA CYS A 187 7.63 18.78 -6.93
C CYS A 187 7.44 19.41 -5.54
N ASN A 188 6.41 20.22 -5.39
CA ASN A 188 6.06 20.90 -4.14
C ASN A 188 4.62 21.37 -4.13
N LEU A 189 4.14 21.74 -2.96
CA LEU A 189 2.91 22.49 -2.75
C LEU A 189 3.19 24.00 -2.88
N ASN A 190 2.25 24.76 -3.42
CA ASN A 190 2.32 26.21 -3.46
C ASN A 190 1.49 26.78 -2.32
N PHE A 191 2.07 27.71 -1.57
CA PHE A 191 1.41 28.37 -0.44
C PHE A 191 1.31 29.89 -0.69
N GLU A 192 0.21 30.46 -0.24
CA GLU A 192 0.07 31.88 -0.01
C GLU A 192 -0.23 32.05 1.48
N ASP A 193 0.65 32.72 2.19
CA ASP A 193 0.70 32.71 3.66
C ASP A 193 0.74 31.26 4.19
N ASN A 194 -0.25 30.87 4.99
CA ASN A 194 -0.37 29.52 5.54
C ASN A 194 -1.41 28.63 4.82
N THR A 195 -1.86 29.05 3.65
CA THR A 195 -2.89 28.33 2.88
C THR A 195 -2.29 27.65 1.66
N ALA A 196 -2.55 26.34 1.51
CA ALA A 196 -2.16 25.62 0.30
C ALA A 196 -3.05 26.02 -0.87
N GLU A 197 -2.50 26.78 -1.82
CA GLU A 197 -3.22 27.29 -2.99
C GLU A 197 -3.14 26.36 -4.21
N GLY A 198 -2.23 25.42 -4.21
CA GLY A 198 -2.04 24.57 -5.37
C GLY A 198 -0.78 23.73 -5.29
N ILE A 199 -0.32 23.31 -6.44
CA ILE A 199 0.84 22.44 -6.59
C ILE A 199 1.69 22.87 -7.78
N CYS A 200 2.98 22.52 -7.67
CA CYS A 200 3.92 22.54 -8.78
C CYS A 200 4.25 21.08 -9.15
N PHE A 201 4.18 20.73 -10.42
CA PHE A 201 4.55 19.41 -10.89
C PHE A 201 5.32 19.46 -12.21
N LYS A 202 6.13 18.45 -12.44
CA LYS A 202 6.84 18.21 -13.70
C LYS A 202 6.01 17.26 -14.57
N ASN A 203 5.67 17.68 -15.77
CA ASN A 203 4.90 16.85 -16.71
C ASN A 203 5.81 15.86 -17.47
N LYS A 204 5.23 15.05 -18.36
CA LYS A 204 5.95 14.06 -19.18
C LYS A 204 7.05 14.62 -20.07
N ASN A 205 6.99 15.91 -20.41
CA ASN A 205 7.99 16.63 -21.21
C ASN A 205 9.06 17.29 -20.34
N ASN A 206 9.08 17.05 -19.02
CA ASN A 206 9.90 17.73 -18.01
C ASN A 206 9.62 19.23 -17.85
N GLU A 207 8.48 19.73 -18.33
CA GLU A 207 8.07 21.11 -18.12
C GLU A 207 7.43 21.28 -16.74
N ILE A 208 7.74 22.40 -16.10
CA ILE A 208 7.17 22.78 -14.80
C ILE A 208 5.79 23.40 -15.03
N VAL A 209 4.80 22.84 -14.37
CA VAL A 209 3.41 23.29 -14.46
C VAL A 209 2.89 23.60 -13.06
N ASN A 210 2.32 24.81 -12.89
CA ASN A 210 1.63 25.20 -11.67
C ASN A 210 0.12 25.10 -11.86
N VAL A 211 -0.56 24.51 -10.88
CA VAL A 211 -2.02 24.37 -10.88
C VAL A 211 -2.56 24.88 -9.55
N LYS A 212 -3.55 25.78 -9.62
CA LYS A 212 -4.26 26.28 -8.44
C LYS A 212 -5.39 25.34 -8.03
N ALA A 213 -5.55 25.15 -6.74
CA ALA A 213 -6.68 24.43 -6.14
C ALA A 213 -7.82 25.41 -5.87
N LYS A 214 -9.07 25.01 -6.19
CA LYS A 214 -10.24 25.84 -5.90
C LYS A 214 -10.76 25.68 -4.46
N LYS A 215 -10.45 24.55 -3.82
CA LYS A 215 -10.92 24.22 -2.46
C LYS A 215 -9.79 23.76 -1.58
N GLU A 216 -9.13 22.67 -1.96
CA GLU A 216 -8.10 22.02 -1.15
C GLU A 216 -7.12 21.21 -2.01
N VAL A 217 -5.97 20.88 -1.45
CA VAL A 217 -5.00 19.94 -2.00
C VAL A 217 -4.98 18.70 -1.10
N ILE A 218 -5.30 17.53 -1.68
CA ILE A 218 -5.25 16.25 -0.96
C ILE A 218 -3.93 15.56 -1.30
N LEU A 219 -3.05 15.42 -0.31
CA LEU A 219 -1.77 14.76 -0.46
C LEU A 219 -1.88 13.29 -0.07
N SER A 220 -1.76 12.39 -1.06
CA SER A 220 -1.86 10.94 -0.90
C SER A 220 -0.72 10.21 -1.62
N ALA A 221 0.51 10.73 -1.51
CA ALA A 221 1.67 10.21 -2.22
C ALA A 221 2.34 9.01 -1.52
N GLY A 222 1.72 8.45 -0.50
CA GLY A 222 2.19 7.32 0.30
C GLY A 222 3.16 7.71 1.41
N ALA A 223 3.58 6.71 2.20
CA ALA A 223 4.37 6.91 3.43
C ALA A 223 5.73 7.59 3.20
N VAL A 224 6.31 7.44 2.01
CA VAL A 224 7.58 8.09 1.62
C VAL A 224 7.33 9.38 0.86
N GLY A 225 6.41 9.36 -0.13
CA GLY A 225 6.20 10.49 -1.01
C GLY A 225 5.53 11.68 -0.34
N SER A 226 4.54 11.46 0.55
CA SER A 226 3.82 12.55 1.22
C SER A 226 4.73 13.40 2.11
N PRO A 227 5.51 12.83 3.06
CA PRO A 227 6.45 13.63 3.84
C PRO A 227 7.55 14.26 2.98
N HIS A 228 8.00 13.60 1.92
CA HIS A 228 8.97 14.16 1.00
C HIS A 228 8.44 15.43 0.31
N ILE A 229 7.20 15.40 -0.21
CA ILE A 229 6.58 16.58 -0.82
C ILE A 229 6.37 17.70 0.22
N LEU A 230 5.96 17.36 1.45
CA LEU A 230 5.84 18.34 2.53
C LEU A 230 7.20 19.02 2.81
N MET A 231 8.28 18.24 2.97
CA MET A 231 9.62 18.80 3.21
C MET A 231 10.10 19.66 2.04
N LEU A 232 9.90 19.23 0.79
CA LEU A 232 10.19 20.05 -0.40
C LEU A 232 9.37 21.34 -0.46
N SER A 233 8.27 21.41 0.28
CA SER A 233 7.41 22.59 0.39
C SER A 233 7.69 23.46 1.62
N GLY A 234 8.78 23.15 2.36
CA GLY A 234 9.18 23.89 3.55
C GLY A 234 8.45 23.47 4.82
N ILE A 235 7.76 22.33 4.84
CA ILE A 235 7.03 21.79 5.99
C ILE A 235 7.76 20.56 6.52
N GLY A 236 8.38 20.66 7.70
CA GLY A 236 9.14 19.57 8.29
C GLY A 236 10.10 20.05 9.39
N PRO A 237 11.01 19.19 9.86
CA PRO A 237 11.98 19.53 10.88
C PRO A 237 12.91 20.67 10.38
N LYS A 238 12.85 21.83 11.04
CA LYS A 238 13.57 23.03 10.61
C LYS A 238 15.06 22.82 10.43
N GLU A 239 15.73 22.19 11.37
CA GLU A 239 17.18 21.95 11.30
C GLU A 239 17.56 21.11 10.07
N HIS A 240 16.75 20.10 9.77
CA HIS A 240 16.95 19.28 8.56
C HIS A 240 16.72 20.09 7.29
N LEU A 241 15.63 20.85 7.22
CA LEU A 241 15.31 21.67 6.03
C LEU A 241 16.39 22.72 5.78
N ASP A 242 16.85 23.40 6.82
CA ASP A 242 17.92 24.39 6.73
C ASP A 242 19.24 23.74 6.24
N SER A 243 19.55 22.51 6.70
CA SER A 243 20.78 21.79 6.32
C SER A 243 20.82 21.44 4.85
N ILE A 244 19.67 21.31 4.19
CA ILE A 244 19.55 20.99 2.75
C ILE A 244 19.14 22.21 1.90
N GLY A 245 19.12 23.40 2.50
CA GLY A 245 18.85 24.66 1.81
C GLY A 245 17.37 24.90 1.44
N VAL A 246 16.44 24.24 2.13
CA VAL A 246 15.00 24.46 1.96
C VAL A 246 14.51 25.45 3.01
N ASN A 247 13.90 26.56 2.56
CA ASN A 247 13.31 27.54 3.45
C ASN A 247 12.16 26.93 4.26
N THR A 248 12.23 27.02 5.58
CA THR A 248 11.18 26.48 6.47
C THR A 248 9.96 27.39 6.48
N LEU A 249 8.83 26.86 6.03
CA LEU A 249 7.52 27.50 6.16
C LEU A 249 6.85 27.14 7.48
N ALA A 250 6.92 25.86 7.86
CA ALA A 250 6.38 25.37 9.14
C ALA A 250 7.31 24.33 9.74
N ASP A 251 7.74 24.56 10.98
CA ASP A 251 8.56 23.62 11.74
C ASP A 251 7.70 22.52 12.36
N LEU A 252 7.62 21.36 11.70
CA LEU A 252 6.87 20.19 12.12
C LEU A 252 7.81 18.99 12.27
N GLN A 253 8.25 18.74 13.49
CA GLN A 253 9.26 17.73 13.83
C GLN A 253 8.84 16.29 13.43
N GLY A 254 7.54 15.99 13.39
CA GLY A 254 7.04 14.65 13.06
C GLY A 254 7.06 14.30 11.57
N VAL A 255 7.25 15.27 10.67
CA VAL A 255 7.23 15.03 9.23
C VAL A 255 8.45 14.21 8.79
N GLY A 256 8.20 13.04 8.21
CA GLY A 256 9.26 12.11 7.78
C GLY A 256 9.91 11.30 8.90
N GLN A 257 9.42 11.43 10.13
CA GLN A 257 9.92 10.70 11.29
C GLN A 257 9.06 9.46 11.59
N ASN A 258 9.62 8.57 12.42
CA ASN A 258 8.92 7.39 12.96
C ASN A 258 8.30 6.47 11.89
N LEU A 259 8.94 6.35 10.73
CA LEU A 259 8.53 5.35 9.74
C LEU A 259 8.67 3.95 10.35
N GLN A 260 7.55 3.22 10.38
CA GLN A 260 7.49 1.85 10.89
C GLN A 260 6.95 0.93 9.81
N ASP A 261 7.44 -0.31 9.77
CA ASP A 261 6.92 -1.36 8.92
C ASP A 261 6.98 -2.69 9.69
N HIS A 262 6.19 -3.68 9.26
CA HIS A 262 6.21 -4.99 9.89
C HIS A 262 7.49 -5.74 9.52
N PRO A 263 8.19 -6.36 10.50
CA PRO A 263 9.27 -7.28 10.20
C PRO A 263 8.70 -8.52 9.50
N ASP A 264 9.30 -8.89 8.39
CA ASP A 264 8.95 -10.10 7.64
C ASP A 264 10.07 -11.12 7.72
N PHE A 265 9.74 -12.35 8.07
CA PHE A 265 10.69 -13.44 8.19
C PHE A 265 10.27 -14.63 7.33
N ILE A 266 11.04 -14.88 6.28
CA ILE A 266 10.78 -15.98 5.35
C ILE A 266 11.53 -17.23 5.77
N MET A 267 10.80 -18.23 6.28
CA MET A 267 11.33 -19.56 6.54
C MET A 267 11.25 -20.42 5.27
N LYS A 268 12.36 -21.08 4.94
CA LYS A 268 12.45 -21.97 3.77
C LYS A 268 12.76 -23.39 4.23
N TYR A 269 11.94 -24.31 3.76
CA TYR A 269 12.11 -25.75 4.06
C TYR A 269 12.30 -26.52 2.76
N THR A 270 13.14 -27.55 2.80
CA THR A 270 13.24 -28.53 1.74
C THR A 270 12.15 -29.59 1.89
N CYS A 271 11.35 -29.77 0.85
CA CYS A 271 10.33 -30.81 0.84
C CYS A 271 10.88 -32.10 0.21
N LEU A 272 10.78 -33.21 0.92
CA LEU A 272 11.24 -34.53 0.44
C LEU A 272 10.32 -35.09 -0.67
N LYS A 273 9.05 -34.62 -0.75
CA LYS A 273 8.10 -35.02 -1.77
C LYS A 273 7.94 -33.89 -2.79
N THR A 274 7.79 -34.24 -4.06
CA THR A 274 7.61 -33.28 -5.16
C THR A 274 6.17 -32.73 -5.17
N VAL A 275 5.85 -31.83 -4.26
CA VAL A 275 4.51 -31.23 -4.07
C VAL A 275 4.47 -29.72 -4.33
N SER A 276 5.59 -29.10 -4.76
CA SER A 276 5.63 -27.63 -4.95
C SER A 276 4.88 -27.18 -6.22
N LEU A 277 4.34 -25.97 -6.18
CA LEU A 277 3.69 -25.33 -7.34
C LEU A 277 4.63 -25.20 -8.54
N LEU A 278 5.95 -25.11 -8.32
CA LEU A 278 6.97 -25.02 -9.37
C LEU A 278 7.11 -26.33 -10.17
N THR A 279 6.86 -27.49 -9.56
CA THR A 279 6.93 -28.77 -10.22
C THR A 279 5.70 -29.07 -11.10
N ARG A 280 4.55 -28.44 -10.82
CA ARG A 280 3.38 -28.51 -11.69
C ARG A 280 3.60 -27.80 -13.04
N LYS A 281 4.42 -26.73 -13.08
CA LYS A 281 4.76 -26.02 -14.34
C LYS A 281 5.61 -26.87 -15.29
N LYS A 282 6.50 -27.74 -14.77
CA LYS A 282 7.33 -28.62 -15.61
C LYS A 282 6.56 -29.79 -16.26
N ARG A 283 5.32 -30.05 -15.85
CA ARG A 283 4.43 -31.08 -16.46
C ARG A 283 3.50 -30.53 -17.54
N LEU A 284 3.51 -29.22 -17.78
CA LEU A 284 2.69 -28.52 -18.77
C LEU A 284 3.53 -27.91 -19.92
N SER A 285 4.84 -28.10 -19.90
CA SER A 285 5.79 -27.83 -20.98
C SER A 285 6.35 -29.14 -21.53
#